data_ce4545a070d6d5ab47739c848a122532
#
_entry.id   ce4545a070d6d5ab47739c848a122532
#
_cell.length_a   1.000
_cell.length_b   1.000
_cell.length_c   1.000
_cell.angle_alpha   90.00
_cell.angle_beta   90.00
_cell.angle_gamma   90.00
#
_symmetry.space_group_name_H-M   'P 1'
#
loop_
_entity.id
_entity.type
_entity.pdbx_description
1 polymer ?
#
loop_
_entity_poly.entity_id
_entity_poly.type
_entity_poly.pdbx_seq_one_letter_code
_entity_poly.pdbx_strand_id
1 'polypeptide(L)'
;MFLSFSAFAAEPQPEATANWYPSVYGENDEIGAANLLTQDVVLQAMKLVKQGKTLSLAVPIDKNFPAFRHRSFRLYNIQPGQQDGQSLGPNKFTFNDELVTAWTGIGTQLNGIGHIGINNVYYNGNKAADFVTVDGVKKLGVEKVPPMVTRGVILDMTSYYKKDIVPGGTEFSVADIKAVLKKQGISLRKGDVVLFNTGWLELVGKDNKKFLEVEPGIGMEAAKWLADQGIVAFGGDTWASE
;
A
#
# COMPACT_ATOMS: atom_id res chain seq x y z
N MET A 1 6.42 -34.61 -29.00
CA MET A 1 5.59 -34.63 -27.82
C MET A 1 4.98 -33.22 -27.69
N PHE A 2 3.75 -33.06 -28.20
CA PHE A 2 3.07 -31.77 -28.21
C PHE A 2 2.33 -31.61 -26.89
N LEU A 3 2.72 -30.62 -26.08
CA LEU A 3 1.99 -30.22 -24.87
C LEU A 3 0.84 -29.31 -25.30
N SER A 4 -0.37 -29.83 -25.24
CA SER A 4 -1.61 -29.09 -25.39
C SER A 4 -1.83 -28.20 -24.17
N PHE A 5 -1.72 -26.89 -24.34
CA PHE A 5 -2.19 -25.92 -23.36
C PHE A 5 -3.71 -25.81 -23.48
N SER A 6 -4.43 -26.43 -22.57
CA SER A 6 -5.85 -26.14 -22.39
C SER A 6 -5.99 -24.71 -21.85
N ALA A 7 -6.46 -23.80 -22.68
CA ALA A 7 -6.90 -22.49 -22.23
C ALA A 7 -8.14 -22.71 -21.34
N PHE A 8 -8.00 -22.48 -20.05
CA PHE A 8 -9.15 -22.27 -19.17
C PHE A 8 -9.85 -21.01 -19.68
N ALA A 9 -10.99 -21.17 -20.33
CA ALA A 9 -11.90 -20.07 -20.59
C ALA A 9 -12.33 -19.53 -19.21
N ALA A 10 -11.87 -18.33 -18.88
CA ALA A 10 -12.38 -17.62 -17.73
C ALA A 10 -13.89 -17.41 -17.93
N GLU A 11 -14.70 -17.81 -16.96
CA GLU A 11 -16.11 -17.46 -16.98
C GLU A 11 -16.25 -15.94 -17.16
N PRO A 12 -17.23 -15.48 -17.97
CA PRO A 12 -17.44 -14.05 -18.13
C PRO A 12 -17.78 -13.47 -16.75
N GLN A 13 -16.86 -12.69 -16.19
CA GLN A 13 -17.13 -11.88 -15.00
C GLN A 13 -18.31 -10.97 -15.34
N PRO A 14 -19.25 -10.78 -14.41
CA PRO A 14 -20.36 -9.86 -14.66
C PRO A 14 -19.79 -8.51 -15.07
N GLU A 15 -20.28 -7.99 -16.20
CA GLU A 15 -19.94 -6.64 -16.63
C GLU A 15 -20.12 -5.70 -15.44
N ALA A 16 -19.05 -5.02 -15.08
CA ALA A 16 -19.12 -3.98 -14.07
C ALA A 16 -19.98 -2.84 -14.65
N THR A 17 -21.30 -2.99 -14.56
CA THR A 17 -22.28 -1.92 -14.81
C THR A 17 -22.24 -0.98 -13.63
N ALA A 18 -21.09 -0.49 -13.26
CA ALA A 18 -20.97 0.46 -12.19
C ALA A 18 -20.58 1.81 -12.80
N ASN A 19 -21.38 2.80 -12.56
CA ASN A 19 -21.04 4.21 -12.73
C ASN A 19 -20.01 4.63 -11.68
N TRP A 20 -18.80 4.00 -11.72
CA TRP A 20 -17.71 4.34 -10.80
C TRP A 20 -16.81 5.46 -11.35
N TYR A 21 -17.16 5.95 -12.53
CA TYR A 21 -16.61 7.18 -13.12
C TYR A 21 -17.72 7.93 -13.88
N PRO A 22 -17.61 9.27 -14.06
CA PRO A 22 -16.51 10.10 -13.61
C PRO A 22 -16.43 10.20 -12.07
N SER A 23 -15.26 10.57 -11.56
CA SER A 23 -15.05 10.80 -10.14
C SER A 23 -15.93 11.92 -9.60
N VAL A 24 -16.31 11.84 -8.32
CA VAL A 24 -17.00 12.92 -7.61
C VAL A 24 -16.15 14.19 -7.50
N TYR A 25 -14.85 14.09 -7.73
CA TYR A 25 -13.90 15.21 -7.76
C TYR A 25 -13.71 15.79 -9.16
N GLY A 26 -14.42 15.29 -10.16
CA GLY A 26 -14.38 15.74 -11.55
C GLY A 26 -13.73 14.75 -12.51
N GLU A 27 -14.06 14.90 -13.80
CA GLU A 27 -13.60 13.97 -14.85
C GLU A 27 -12.07 13.97 -15.09
N ASN A 28 -11.40 15.05 -14.71
CA ASN A 28 -9.96 15.22 -14.85
C ASN A 28 -9.21 14.98 -13.53
N ASP A 29 -9.89 14.53 -12.49
CA ASP A 29 -9.23 14.24 -11.22
C ASP A 29 -8.28 13.04 -11.31
N GLU A 30 -7.10 13.20 -10.74
CA GLU A 30 -6.03 12.21 -10.75
C GLU A 30 -5.52 11.84 -9.35
N ILE A 31 -6.15 12.33 -8.27
CA ILE A 31 -5.69 12.10 -6.90
C ILE A 31 -6.77 11.50 -5.98
N GLY A 32 -8.00 11.36 -6.46
CA GLY A 32 -9.07 10.69 -5.74
C GLY A 32 -9.31 11.22 -4.34
N ALA A 33 -9.39 10.33 -3.36
CA ALA A 33 -9.64 10.70 -1.97
C ALA A 33 -8.57 11.62 -1.36
N ALA A 34 -7.39 11.77 -1.97
CA ALA A 34 -6.40 12.76 -1.53
C ALA A 34 -6.90 14.21 -1.64
N ASN A 35 -7.96 14.47 -2.43
CA ASN A 35 -8.69 15.76 -2.41
C ASN A 35 -9.27 16.11 -1.02
N LEU A 36 -9.39 15.17 -0.11
CA LEU A 36 -9.84 15.39 1.26
C LEU A 36 -8.72 15.90 2.19
N LEU A 37 -7.47 15.94 1.73
CA LEU A 37 -6.32 16.45 2.49
C LEU A 37 -6.29 17.99 2.46
N THR A 38 -7.23 18.59 3.16
CA THR A 38 -7.35 20.05 3.25
C THR A 38 -6.44 20.63 4.33
N GLN A 39 -6.23 21.95 4.30
CA GLN A 39 -5.48 22.65 5.35
C GLN A 39 -6.09 22.41 6.75
N ASP A 40 -7.42 22.36 6.85
CA ASP A 40 -8.10 22.09 8.11
C ASP A 40 -7.80 20.68 8.63
N VAL A 41 -7.73 19.68 7.75
CA VAL A 41 -7.35 18.30 8.11
C VAL A 41 -5.94 18.30 8.69
N VAL A 42 -5.00 18.99 8.06
CA VAL A 42 -3.62 19.15 8.57
C VAL A 42 -3.61 19.80 9.95
N LEU A 43 -4.30 20.92 10.12
CA LEU A 43 -4.37 21.64 11.39
C LEU A 43 -5.01 20.79 12.51
N GLN A 44 -6.02 19.98 12.18
CA GLN A 44 -6.64 19.06 13.12
C GLN A 44 -5.68 17.91 13.49
N ALA A 45 -4.93 17.37 12.54
CA ALA A 45 -3.93 16.33 12.79
C ALA A 45 -2.82 16.83 13.72
N MET A 46 -2.31 18.03 13.50
CA MET A 46 -1.27 18.64 14.36
C MET A 46 -1.69 18.81 15.82
N LYS A 47 -2.99 19.02 16.11
CA LYS A 47 -3.52 19.10 17.49
C LYS A 47 -3.43 17.76 18.24
N LEU A 48 -3.25 16.64 17.54
CA LEU A 48 -3.12 15.31 18.15
C LEU A 48 -1.73 15.05 18.73
N VAL A 49 -0.73 15.80 18.29
CA VAL A 49 0.64 15.65 18.79
C VAL A 49 0.74 16.16 20.23
N LYS A 50 1.01 15.25 21.19
CA LYS A 50 1.11 15.59 22.63
C LYS A 50 2.51 15.46 23.19
N GLN A 51 3.31 14.55 22.64
CA GLN A 51 4.62 14.20 23.16
C GLN A 51 5.77 14.49 22.18
N GLY A 52 5.47 14.84 20.93
CA GLY A 52 6.46 15.00 19.86
C GLY A 52 7.23 13.71 19.52
N LYS A 53 6.73 12.54 19.96
CA LYS A 53 7.35 11.25 19.66
C LYS A 53 7.05 10.83 18.24
N THR A 54 8.09 10.47 17.50
CA THR A 54 7.98 9.91 16.15
C THR A 54 8.27 8.40 16.17
N LEU A 55 7.52 7.64 15.39
CA LEU A 55 7.69 6.21 15.22
C LEU A 55 7.74 5.90 13.72
N SER A 56 8.72 5.13 13.29
CA SER A 56 8.75 4.61 11.93
C SER A 56 7.84 3.39 11.83
N LEU A 57 6.96 3.39 10.83
CA LEU A 57 6.18 2.22 10.44
C LEU A 57 6.80 1.50 9.24
N ALA A 58 7.93 2.02 8.72
CA ALA A 58 8.64 1.39 7.62
C ALA A 58 9.37 0.13 8.10
N VAL A 59 9.27 -0.94 7.33
CA VAL A 59 10.03 -2.16 7.55
C VAL A 59 11.38 -2.08 6.84
N PRO A 60 12.48 -2.53 7.46
CA PRO A 60 13.73 -2.73 6.75
C PRO A 60 13.55 -3.79 5.66
N ILE A 61 14.03 -3.49 4.45
CA ILE A 61 14.02 -4.43 3.34
C ILE A 61 15.46 -4.77 2.93
N ASP A 62 15.68 -6.05 2.63
CA ASP A 62 16.93 -6.54 2.07
C ASP A 62 16.68 -7.57 0.95
N LYS A 63 17.74 -8.19 0.46
CA LYS A 63 17.67 -9.20 -0.59
C LYS A 63 16.86 -10.45 -0.22
N ASN A 64 16.58 -10.69 1.05
CA ASN A 64 15.87 -11.85 1.59
C ASN A 64 14.45 -11.53 1.99
N PHE A 65 14.04 -10.26 1.90
CA PHE A 65 12.66 -9.87 2.23
C PHE A 65 11.67 -10.65 1.35
N PRO A 66 10.63 -11.26 1.92
CA PRO A 66 9.66 -12.03 1.15
C PRO A 66 8.95 -11.14 0.13
N ALA A 67 8.92 -11.58 -1.12
CA ALA A 67 8.36 -10.83 -2.21
C ALA A 67 7.50 -11.73 -3.09
N PHE A 68 6.37 -11.20 -3.55
CA PHE A 68 5.41 -11.94 -4.35
C PHE A 68 5.98 -12.28 -5.75
N ARG A 69 5.92 -13.57 -6.12
CA ARG A 69 6.39 -14.10 -7.40
C ARG A 69 7.87 -13.76 -7.69
N HIS A 70 8.14 -13.11 -8.84
CA HIS A 70 9.48 -12.79 -9.32
C HIS A 70 10.01 -11.44 -8.82
N ARG A 71 9.28 -10.76 -7.94
CA ARG A 71 9.72 -9.47 -7.39
C ARG A 71 10.98 -9.67 -6.55
N SER A 72 11.88 -8.72 -6.61
CA SER A 72 13.14 -8.77 -5.86
C SER A 72 13.62 -7.38 -5.49
N PHE A 73 14.42 -7.34 -4.44
CA PHE A 73 15.18 -6.17 -4.01
C PHE A 73 16.67 -6.51 -4.07
N ARG A 74 17.49 -5.60 -4.60
CA ARG A 74 18.94 -5.71 -4.61
C ARG A 74 19.54 -4.36 -4.28
N LEU A 75 20.49 -4.37 -3.37
CA LEU A 75 21.30 -3.22 -3.00
C LEU A 75 22.76 -3.59 -3.28
N TYR A 76 23.45 -2.74 -3.98
CA TYR A 76 24.87 -2.86 -4.26
C TYR A 76 25.56 -1.64 -3.69
N ASN A 77 26.64 -1.87 -2.98
CA ASN A 77 27.53 -0.81 -2.52
C ASN A 77 28.72 -0.73 -3.46
N ILE A 78 28.92 0.40 -4.07
CA ILE A 78 29.95 0.65 -5.08
C ILE A 78 30.96 1.61 -4.50
N GLN A 79 32.23 1.17 -4.48
CA GLN A 79 33.36 1.95 -4.03
C GLN A 79 34.38 2.14 -5.16
N PRO A 80 35.05 3.27 -5.27
CA PRO A 80 36.26 3.36 -6.08
C PRO A 80 37.31 2.33 -5.61
N GLY A 81 37.87 1.55 -6.54
CA GLY A 81 38.84 0.51 -6.23
C GLY A 81 38.28 -0.76 -5.59
N GLN A 82 36.96 -0.92 -5.59
CA GLN A 82 36.28 -2.10 -5.03
C GLN A 82 36.46 -2.24 -3.49
N GLN A 83 36.57 -3.46 -2.97
CA GLN A 83 36.55 -3.77 -1.55
C GLN A 83 37.65 -3.08 -0.72
N ASP A 84 38.81 -2.83 -1.31
CA ASP A 84 39.91 -2.16 -0.61
C ASP A 84 39.76 -0.65 -0.56
N GLY A 85 38.80 -0.12 -1.32
CA GLY A 85 38.57 1.31 -1.48
C GLY A 85 39.76 2.03 -2.18
N GLN A 86 39.46 3.05 -2.89
CA GLN A 86 40.46 3.92 -3.48
C GLN A 86 40.20 5.35 -3.03
N SER A 87 41.22 5.99 -2.46
CA SER A 87 41.11 7.39 -2.12
C SER A 87 41.40 8.28 -3.35
N LEU A 88 40.63 9.35 -3.48
CA LEU A 88 40.70 10.29 -4.59
C LEU A 88 41.30 11.62 -4.14
N GLY A 89 42.12 12.21 -5.01
CA GLY A 89 42.71 13.52 -4.80
C GLY A 89 43.70 13.65 -3.64
N PRO A 90 44.24 14.85 -3.41
CA PRO A 90 45.23 15.13 -2.37
C PRO A 90 44.68 14.94 -0.95
N ASN A 91 43.38 15.19 -0.75
CA ASN A 91 42.69 15.09 0.53
C ASN A 91 42.26 13.64 0.88
N LYS A 92 42.63 12.67 0.04
CA LYS A 92 42.34 11.27 0.26
C LYS A 92 40.82 10.98 0.46
N PHE A 93 39.98 11.67 -0.31
CA PHE A 93 38.54 11.49 -0.27
C PHE A 93 38.13 10.04 -0.59
N THR A 94 37.19 9.48 0.16
CA THR A 94 36.61 8.16 -0.06
C THR A 94 35.10 8.26 0.05
N PHE A 95 34.37 7.43 -0.69
CA PHE A 95 32.91 7.39 -0.65
C PHE A 95 32.38 6.01 -1.04
N ASN A 96 31.13 5.78 -0.69
CA ASN A 96 30.34 4.65 -1.16
C ASN A 96 29.13 5.19 -1.91
N ASP A 97 28.81 4.57 -3.05
CA ASP A 97 27.56 4.80 -3.77
C ASP A 97 26.68 3.58 -3.70
N GLU A 98 25.39 3.78 -3.45
CA GLU A 98 24.41 2.71 -3.35
C GLU A 98 23.56 2.66 -4.62
N LEU A 99 23.64 1.52 -5.32
CA LEU A 99 22.77 1.20 -6.45
C LEU A 99 21.66 0.29 -5.97
N VAL A 100 20.40 0.72 -6.15
CA VAL A 100 19.20 -0.09 -5.84
C VAL A 100 18.54 -0.56 -7.13
N THR A 101 18.28 -1.86 -7.22
CA THR A 101 17.36 -2.44 -8.19
C THR A 101 16.24 -3.10 -7.42
N ALA A 102 15.02 -2.57 -7.54
CA ALA A 102 13.91 -3.02 -6.72
C ALA A 102 12.57 -2.93 -7.44
N TRP A 103 11.68 -3.83 -7.07
CA TRP A 103 10.26 -3.65 -7.30
C TRP A 103 9.69 -2.78 -6.18
N THR A 104 9.03 -1.68 -6.54
CA THR A 104 8.46 -0.72 -5.57
C THR A 104 7.37 -1.34 -4.69
N GLY A 105 6.79 -2.47 -5.11
CA GLY A 105 5.81 -3.24 -4.36
C GLY A 105 6.42 -4.23 -3.35
N ILE A 106 7.56 -3.93 -2.73
CA ILE A 106 8.21 -4.75 -1.71
C ILE A 106 8.37 -3.92 -0.42
N GLY A 107 7.94 -4.48 0.71
CA GLY A 107 7.98 -3.78 2.00
C GLY A 107 6.96 -2.66 2.11
N THR A 108 7.25 -1.67 2.94
CA THR A 108 6.35 -0.55 3.17
C THR A 108 6.24 0.34 1.95
N GLN A 109 5.03 0.54 1.46
CA GLN A 109 4.75 1.25 0.22
C GLN A 109 3.40 1.98 0.26
N LEU A 110 3.19 2.89 -0.67
CA LEU A 110 1.91 3.50 -0.97
C LEU A 110 1.57 3.23 -2.43
N ASN A 111 0.46 2.55 -2.68
CA ASN A 111 -0.04 2.33 -4.03
C ASN A 111 -0.86 3.55 -4.49
N GLY A 112 -0.49 4.11 -5.64
CA GLY A 112 -1.29 5.14 -6.29
C GLY A 112 -2.55 4.56 -6.96
N ILE A 113 -3.51 5.43 -7.27
CA ILE A 113 -4.79 5.05 -7.90
C ILE A 113 -4.65 4.57 -9.36
N GLY A 114 -3.46 4.68 -9.95
CA GLY A 114 -3.09 4.07 -11.23
C GLY A 114 -2.52 2.65 -11.10
N HIS A 115 -2.45 2.08 -9.87
CA HIS A 115 -1.84 0.76 -9.64
C HIS A 115 -2.77 -0.40 -9.99
N ILE A 116 -4.05 -0.30 -9.68
CA ILE A 116 -5.05 -1.37 -9.91
C ILE A 116 -6.18 -0.83 -10.78
N GLY A 117 -6.66 -1.66 -11.69
CA GLY A 117 -7.80 -1.37 -12.55
C GLY A 117 -8.62 -2.63 -12.82
N ILE A 118 -9.79 -2.45 -13.41
CA ILE A 118 -10.71 -3.53 -13.80
C ILE A 118 -10.84 -3.49 -15.33
N ASN A 119 -10.62 -4.61 -16.00
CA ASN A 119 -10.70 -4.73 -17.46
C ASN A 119 -9.89 -3.63 -18.21
N ASN A 120 -8.66 -3.36 -17.72
CA ASN A 120 -7.78 -2.31 -18.25
C ASN A 120 -8.33 -0.88 -18.16
N VAL A 121 -9.34 -0.67 -17.32
CA VAL A 121 -9.86 0.65 -16.94
C VAL A 121 -9.46 0.93 -15.50
N TYR A 122 -8.85 2.07 -15.27
CA TYR A 122 -8.33 2.53 -14.00
C TYR A 122 -9.14 3.71 -13.50
N TYR A 123 -8.75 4.24 -12.34
CA TYR A 123 -9.45 5.34 -11.71
C TYR A 123 -9.90 6.39 -12.74
N ASN A 124 -11.11 6.87 -12.54
CA ASN A 124 -11.76 7.92 -13.34
C ASN A 124 -11.90 7.57 -14.83
N GLY A 125 -12.03 6.27 -15.16
CA GLY A 125 -12.26 5.79 -16.52
C GLY A 125 -11.03 5.81 -17.43
N ASN A 126 -9.82 6.05 -16.89
CA ASN A 126 -8.60 6.06 -17.69
C ASN A 126 -8.27 4.65 -18.19
N LYS A 127 -8.09 4.50 -19.49
CA LYS A 127 -7.72 3.20 -20.10
C LYS A 127 -6.22 3.03 -20.06
N ALA A 128 -5.74 1.83 -19.72
CA ALA A 128 -4.31 1.51 -19.67
C ALA A 128 -3.56 1.93 -20.96
N ALA A 129 -4.13 1.67 -22.12
CA ALA A 129 -3.53 2.00 -23.41
C ALA A 129 -3.22 3.48 -23.61
N ASP A 130 -3.92 4.36 -22.89
CA ASP A 130 -3.80 5.80 -23.05
C ASP A 130 -2.72 6.41 -22.12
N PHE A 131 -2.40 5.76 -20.99
CA PHE A 131 -1.52 6.37 -19.99
C PHE A 131 -0.38 5.49 -19.48
N VAL A 132 -0.44 4.16 -19.62
CA VAL A 132 0.64 3.27 -19.18
C VAL A 132 1.70 3.16 -20.25
N THR A 133 2.96 3.35 -19.89
CA THR A 133 4.11 3.18 -20.77
C THR A 133 5.18 2.32 -20.10
N VAL A 134 6.17 1.88 -20.86
CA VAL A 134 7.34 1.14 -20.34
C VAL A 134 8.15 1.96 -19.34
N ASP A 135 8.16 3.28 -19.50
CA ASP A 135 8.96 4.21 -18.67
C ASP A 135 8.15 4.80 -17.50
N GLY A 136 6.89 4.38 -17.33
CA GLY A 136 6.02 4.85 -16.27
C GLY A 136 4.61 5.16 -16.72
N VAL A 137 3.89 5.96 -15.93
CA VAL A 137 2.52 6.36 -16.22
C VAL A 137 2.46 7.84 -16.58
N LYS A 138 1.63 8.22 -17.58
CA LYS A 138 1.42 9.62 -17.99
C LYS A 138 0.32 10.31 -17.17
N LYS A 139 -0.52 9.52 -16.48
CA LYS A 139 -1.61 9.96 -15.60
C LYS A 139 -1.64 9.10 -14.36
N LEU A 140 -2.35 9.54 -13.34
CA LEU A 140 -2.59 8.80 -12.10
C LEU A 140 -1.29 8.45 -11.33
N GLY A 141 -0.20 9.18 -11.60
CA GLY A 141 1.06 8.98 -10.92
C GLY A 141 1.00 9.43 -9.46
N VAL A 142 1.67 8.67 -8.58
CA VAL A 142 1.67 8.96 -7.13
C VAL A 142 2.33 10.30 -6.80
N GLU A 143 3.17 10.83 -7.68
CA GLU A 143 3.81 12.15 -7.54
C GLU A 143 2.81 13.31 -7.53
N LYS A 144 1.59 13.10 -8.02
CA LYS A 144 0.50 14.10 -7.99
C LYS A 144 -0.20 14.16 -6.65
N VAL A 145 -0.10 13.10 -5.86
CA VAL A 145 -0.70 13.03 -4.52
C VAL A 145 0.06 13.98 -3.58
N PRO A 146 -0.60 14.93 -2.92
CA PRO A 146 0.07 15.83 -2.01
C PRO A 146 0.64 15.07 -0.79
N PRO A 147 1.63 15.65 -0.08
CA PRO A 147 2.09 15.09 1.18
C PRO A 147 0.92 14.82 2.14
N MET A 148 0.84 13.60 2.66
CA MET A 148 -0.24 13.21 3.56
C MET A 148 0.12 13.59 5.00
N VAL A 149 -0.46 14.68 5.50
CA VAL A 149 -0.41 15.08 6.91
C VAL A 149 -1.82 15.03 7.46
N THR A 150 -2.15 13.91 8.10
CA THR A 150 -3.50 13.65 8.60
C THR A 150 -3.47 12.72 9.82
N ARG A 151 -4.64 12.44 10.37
CA ARG A 151 -4.79 11.47 11.47
C ARG A 151 -4.69 10.04 10.94
N GLY A 152 -3.78 9.26 11.52
CA GLY A 152 -3.78 7.80 11.38
C GLY A 152 -4.66 7.15 12.45
N VAL A 153 -5.48 6.19 12.04
CA VAL A 153 -6.31 5.35 12.91
C VAL A 153 -5.86 3.91 12.77
N ILE A 154 -5.27 3.35 13.81
CA ILE A 154 -4.88 1.94 13.83
C ILE A 154 -6.02 1.12 14.41
N LEU A 155 -6.51 0.15 13.66
CA LEU A 155 -7.49 -0.83 14.07
C LEU A 155 -6.78 -2.10 14.55
N ASP A 156 -6.85 -2.37 15.85
CA ASP A 156 -6.18 -3.51 16.46
C ASP A 156 -7.02 -4.78 16.30
N MET A 157 -6.84 -5.42 15.15
CA MET A 157 -7.54 -6.66 14.80
C MET A 157 -7.03 -7.83 15.64
N THR A 158 -5.74 -7.82 16.03
CA THR A 158 -5.17 -8.87 16.90
C THR A 158 -5.90 -8.94 18.24
N SER A 159 -6.09 -7.81 18.90
CA SER A 159 -6.85 -7.72 20.15
C SER A 159 -8.34 -8.04 20.00
N TYR A 160 -8.91 -7.74 18.84
CA TYR A 160 -10.32 -8.05 18.56
C TYR A 160 -10.53 -9.54 18.40
N TYR A 161 -9.74 -10.21 17.58
CA TYR A 161 -9.80 -11.66 17.34
C TYR A 161 -9.13 -12.48 18.45
N LYS A 162 -8.44 -11.85 19.41
CA LYS A 162 -7.64 -12.50 20.47
C LYS A 162 -6.60 -13.46 19.89
N LYS A 163 -5.87 -13.02 18.90
CA LYS A 163 -4.81 -13.76 18.22
C LYS A 163 -3.59 -12.86 18.06
N ASP A 164 -2.40 -13.41 18.26
CA ASP A 164 -1.15 -12.70 17.98
C ASP A 164 -0.99 -12.43 16.48
N ILE A 165 -1.45 -13.38 15.66
CA ILE A 165 -1.54 -13.26 14.20
C ILE A 165 -2.96 -13.66 13.80
N VAL A 166 -3.69 -12.76 13.15
CA VAL A 166 -5.03 -13.05 12.62
C VAL A 166 -4.90 -14.11 11.53
N PRO A 167 -5.74 -15.17 11.51
CA PRO A 167 -5.63 -16.22 10.50
C PRO A 167 -5.79 -15.68 9.08
N GLY A 168 -5.00 -16.22 8.16
CA GLY A 168 -5.13 -15.91 6.74
C GLY A 168 -6.53 -16.23 6.19
N GLY A 169 -7.00 -15.44 5.24
CA GLY A 169 -8.35 -15.54 4.69
C GLY A 169 -9.47 -15.03 5.61
N THR A 170 -9.11 -14.39 6.74
CA THR A 170 -10.10 -13.71 7.59
C THR A 170 -10.52 -12.40 6.92
N GLU A 171 -11.77 -12.32 6.48
CA GLU A 171 -12.36 -11.11 5.94
C GLU A 171 -12.88 -10.22 7.09
N PHE A 172 -12.47 -8.96 7.11
CA PHE A 172 -12.95 -7.95 8.06
C PHE A 172 -14.23 -7.31 7.53
N SER A 173 -15.35 -7.64 8.16
CA SER A 173 -16.63 -7.05 7.83
C SER A 173 -16.77 -5.63 8.38
N VAL A 174 -17.77 -4.90 7.88
CA VAL A 174 -18.18 -3.59 8.46
C VAL A 174 -18.53 -3.72 9.95
N ALA A 175 -19.12 -4.85 10.36
CA ALA A 175 -19.47 -5.10 11.77
C ALA A 175 -18.22 -5.22 12.64
N ASP A 176 -17.18 -5.94 12.16
CA ASP A 176 -15.91 -6.08 12.87
C ASP A 176 -15.21 -4.73 13.04
N ILE A 177 -15.13 -3.96 11.96
CA ILE A 177 -14.51 -2.62 11.98
C ILE A 177 -15.23 -1.71 12.99
N LYS A 178 -16.56 -1.68 12.95
CA LYS A 178 -17.37 -0.90 13.91
C LYS A 178 -17.17 -1.37 15.35
N ALA A 179 -17.05 -2.68 15.58
CA ALA A 179 -16.80 -3.23 16.90
C ALA A 179 -15.42 -2.83 17.44
N VAL A 180 -14.37 -2.88 16.59
CA VAL A 180 -13.03 -2.41 16.96
C VAL A 180 -13.02 -0.93 17.27
N LEU A 181 -13.60 -0.09 16.41
CA LEU A 181 -13.73 1.34 16.63
C LEU A 181 -14.42 1.66 17.96
N LYS A 182 -15.55 0.98 18.24
CA LYS A 182 -16.29 1.13 19.52
C LYS A 182 -15.42 0.72 20.70
N LYS A 183 -14.75 -0.43 20.61
CA LYS A 183 -13.85 -0.91 21.68
C LYS A 183 -12.70 0.06 21.97
N GLN A 184 -12.16 0.68 20.94
CA GLN A 184 -11.08 1.67 21.04
C GLN A 184 -11.56 3.09 21.39
N GLY A 185 -12.88 3.34 21.41
CA GLY A 185 -13.46 4.67 21.67
C GLY A 185 -13.17 5.67 20.55
N ILE A 186 -13.06 5.21 19.30
CA ILE A 186 -12.67 6.02 18.15
C ILE A 186 -13.83 6.13 17.17
N SER A 187 -13.97 7.32 16.58
CA SER A 187 -14.82 7.57 15.40
C SER A 187 -13.96 7.99 14.22
N LEU A 188 -14.26 7.50 13.02
CA LEU A 188 -13.61 7.94 11.79
C LEU A 188 -13.99 9.38 11.44
N ARG A 189 -13.10 10.06 10.75
CA ARG A 189 -13.28 11.44 10.26
C ARG A 189 -12.86 11.51 8.79
N LYS A 190 -13.42 12.42 8.07
CA LYS A 190 -12.95 12.73 6.71
C LYS A 190 -11.46 13.10 6.75
N GLY A 191 -10.71 12.54 5.84
CA GLY A 191 -9.27 12.74 5.74
C GLY A 191 -8.41 11.75 6.55
N ASP A 192 -9.00 10.82 7.33
CA ASP A 192 -8.24 9.80 8.05
C ASP A 192 -7.51 8.83 7.12
N VAL A 193 -6.41 8.30 7.61
CA VAL A 193 -5.78 7.07 7.08
C VAL A 193 -6.07 5.95 8.08
N VAL A 194 -6.59 4.82 7.60
CA VAL A 194 -6.94 3.65 8.43
C VAL A 194 -5.92 2.54 8.21
N LEU A 195 -5.32 2.05 9.28
CA LEU A 195 -4.34 0.97 9.25
C LEU A 195 -4.84 -0.23 10.07
N PHE A 196 -4.78 -1.42 9.48
CA PHE A 196 -5.14 -2.67 10.15
C PHE A 196 -3.90 -3.32 10.74
N ASN A 197 -3.88 -3.51 12.05
CA ASN A 197 -2.86 -4.30 12.74
C ASN A 197 -3.35 -5.74 12.84
N THR A 198 -2.79 -6.62 12.04
CA THR A 198 -3.18 -8.04 11.95
C THR A 198 -2.16 -8.98 12.57
N GLY A 199 -0.96 -8.47 12.87
CA GLY A 199 0.19 -9.27 13.30
C GLY A 199 0.86 -10.05 12.16
N TRP A 200 0.39 -9.91 10.91
CA TRP A 200 0.88 -10.70 9.77
C TRP A 200 2.35 -10.44 9.47
N LEU A 201 2.82 -9.22 9.68
CA LEU A 201 4.22 -8.85 9.50
C LEU A 201 5.18 -9.65 10.40
N GLU A 202 4.71 -10.18 11.53
CA GLU A 202 5.50 -11.03 12.42
C GLU A 202 5.98 -12.34 11.77
N LEU A 203 5.40 -12.72 10.63
CA LEU A 203 5.82 -13.88 9.85
C LEU A 203 7.11 -13.63 9.06
N VAL A 204 7.44 -12.38 8.76
CA VAL A 204 8.64 -12.03 8.00
C VAL A 204 9.90 -12.47 8.74
N GLY A 205 10.72 -13.27 8.05
CA GLY A 205 11.92 -13.88 8.63
C GLY A 205 11.68 -15.11 9.53
N LYS A 206 10.42 -15.41 9.87
CA LYS A 206 10.02 -16.59 10.65
C LYS A 206 9.35 -17.64 9.76
N ASP A 207 8.39 -17.24 8.96
CA ASP A 207 7.67 -18.08 8.01
C ASP A 207 7.31 -17.27 6.76
N ASN A 208 8.31 -17.00 5.93
CA ASN A 208 8.16 -16.23 4.72
C ASN A 208 7.21 -16.88 3.71
N LYS A 209 7.08 -18.20 3.75
CA LYS A 209 6.14 -18.92 2.88
C LYS A 209 4.70 -18.55 3.25
N LYS A 210 4.36 -18.66 4.51
CA LYS A 210 3.04 -18.31 5.02
C LYS A 210 2.73 -16.82 4.83
N PHE A 211 3.73 -15.94 4.99
CA PHE A 211 3.57 -14.51 4.74
C PHE A 211 3.05 -14.21 3.32
N LEU A 212 3.45 -15.02 2.32
CA LEU A 212 3.05 -14.87 0.93
C LEU A 212 1.81 -15.68 0.53
N GLU A 213 1.18 -16.38 1.46
CA GLU A 213 -0.11 -17.06 1.27
C GLU A 213 -1.29 -16.08 1.42
N VAL A 214 -2.50 -16.63 1.50
CA VAL A 214 -3.71 -15.83 1.73
C VAL A 214 -3.63 -15.15 3.10
N GLU A 215 -3.70 -13.85 3.10
CA GLU A 215 -3.62 -12.99 4.28
C GLU A 215 -5.00 -12.57 4.79
N PRO A 216 -5.14 -12.02 6.01
CA PRO A 216 -6.37 -11.38 6.46
C PRO A 216 -6.50 -9.98 5.84
N GLY A 217 -7.73 -9.56 5.53
CA GLY A 217 -7.95 -8.25 4.93
C GLY A 217 -9.41 -7.81 4.93
N ILE A 218 -9.71 -6.73 4.22
CA ILE A 218 -11.06 -6.19 4.11
C ILE A 218 -11.75 -6.70 2.84
N GLY A 219 -13.04 -7.03 2.97
CA GLY A 219 -13.88 -7.32 1.80
C GLY A 219 -14.41 -6.05 1.12
N MET A 220 -15.01 -6.23 -0.04
CA MET A 220 -15.55 -5.15 -0.87
C MET A 220 -16.57 -4.26 -0.13
N GLU A 221 -17.42 -4.86 0.71
CA GLU A 221 -18.41 -4.09 1.47
C GLU A 221 -17.74 -3.17 2.49
N ALA A 222 -16.73 -3.68 3.20
CA ALA A 222 -15.97 -2.90 4.15
C ALA A 222 -15.16 -1.79 3.47
N ALA A 223 -14.56 -2.06 2.30
CA ALA A 223 -13.86 -1.06 1.51
C ALA A 223 -14.77 0.08 1.08
N LYS A 224 -15.96 -0.23 0.57
CA LYS A 224 -16.98 0.78 0.20
C LYS A 224 -17.42 1.59 1.42
N TRP A 225 -17.71 0.91 2.53
CA TRP A 225 -18.12 1.59 3.76
C TRP A 225 -17.02 2.56 4.26
N LEU A 226 -15.75 2.15 4.22
CA LEU A 226 -14.63 3.03 4.59
C LEU A 226 -14.53 4.24 3.66
N ALA A 227 -14.69 4.04 2.36
CA ALA A 227 -14.72 5.14 1.39
C ALA A 227 -15.85 6.15 1.70
N ASP A 228 -17.04 5.65 2.06
CA ASP A 228 -18.20 6.47 2.46
C ASP A 228 -17.95 7.26 3.75
N GLN A 229 -17.06 6.78 4.64
CA GLN A 229 -16.61 7.56 5.80
C GLN A 229 -15.66 8.72 5.40
N GLY A 230 -15.23 8.77 4.14
CA GLY A 230 -14.32 9.80 3.63
C GLY A 230 -12.88 9.61 4.08
N ILE A 231 -12.41 8.38 4.27
CA ILE A 231 -10.98 8.13 4.51
C ILE A 231 -10.17 8.42 3.24
N VAL A 232 -8.90 8.80 3.41
CA VAL A 232 -7.98 9.08 2.29
C VAL A 232 -7.31 7.82 1.80
N ALA A 233 -6.91 6.96 2.72
CA ALA A 233 -6.24 5.71 2.41
C ALA A 233 -6.49 4.68 3.52
N PHE A 234 -6.31 3.42 3.17
CA PHE A 234 -6.21 2.35 4.14
C PHE A 234 -5.03 1.45 3.79
N GLY A 235 -4.59 0.68 4.75
CA GLY A 235 -3.51 -0.29 4.59
C GLY A 235 -3.37 -1.17 5.81
N GLY A 236 -2.32 -1.98 5.86
CA GLY A 236 -2.09 -2.91 6.96
C GLY A 236 -0.64 -3.36 7.03
N ASP A 237 -0.40 -4.38 7.83
CA ASP A 237 0.87 -5.06 8.01
C ASP A 237 0.95 -6.36 7.17
N THR A 238 0.13 -6.48 6.14
CA THR A 238 0.06 -7.55 5.15
C THR A 238 0.78 -7.14 3.85
N TRP A 239 1.01 -8.06 2.92
CA TRP A 239 1.63 -7.76 1.63
C TRP A 239 0.63 -7.22 0.58
N ALA A 240 -0.67 -7.45 0.77
CA ALA A 240 -1.79 -6.82 0.08
C ALA A 240 -2.85 -6.39 1.11
N SER A 241 -4.13 -6.37 0.79
CA SER A 241 -5.19 -5.92 1.72
C SER A 241 -6.51 -6.68 1.55
N GLU A 242 -6.49 -7.77 0.77
CA GLU A 242 -7.66 -8.61 0.49
C GLU A 242 -7.48 -10.04 0.96
#